data_01ce69da4f93be27384a8056233e2800
#
_entry.id   01ce69da4f93be27384a8056233e2800
#
_cell.length_a   1.000
_cell.length_b   1.000
_cell.length_c   1.000
_cell.angle_alpha   90.00
_cell.angle_beta   90.00
_cell.angle_gamma   90.00
#
_symmetry.space_group_name_H-M   'P 1'
#
loop_
_entity.id
_entity.type
_entity.pdbx_description
1 polymer ?
#
loop_
_entity_poly.entity_id
_entity_poly.type
_entity_poly.pdbx_seq_one_letter_code
_entity_poly.pdbx_strand_id
1 'polypeptide(L)'
;GNLGRAGLTLVGTVTTGGLTTMNDAQKIFSILLFMITWLVSIYLARHLLAGHHPRMRDGLYNALSPLISTLFVALIVFIELIPIMFVVITYQAAVSTEFLKTPFYALVYFIFASLMTILSVYLTSSSLMGLIAVSAPGLYPLTAIETARNLIAGRRIRFLVRIFYLFFWVALIYVIIVLPAILLDILVKGAFPWLNDLGIPFVPFVLLIVTVFIFIFISIYVYLFYRQLLDYKDDFYPLVTFKKKKSKKIKEVKKTNGPA
;
A
#
# COMPACT_ATOMS: atom_id res chain seq x y z
N GLY A 1 -7.37 26.20 21.08
CA GLY A 1 -7.76 26.34 19.73
C GLY A 1 -8.23 25.08 19.03
N ASN A 2 -9.14 25.27 18.09
CA ASN A 2 -9.78 24.19 17.35
C ASN A 2 -8.81 23.39 16.43
N LEU A 3 -7.72 24.01 15.96
CA LEU A 3 -6.68 23.37 15.15
C LEU A 3 -5.89 22.28 15.91
N GLY A 4 -5.60 22.51 17.20
CA GLY A 4 -4.93 21.51 18.03
C GLY A 4 -5.83 20.29 18.30
N ARG A 5 -7.13 20.51 18.52
CA ARG A 5 -8.11 19.42 18.69
C ARG A 5 -8.30 18.64 17.38
N ALA A 6 -8.38 19.33 16.24
CA ALA A 6 -8.48 18.67 14.93
C ALA A 6 -7.23 17.81 14.61
N GLY A 7 -6.02 18.31 14.93
CA GLY A 7 -4.79 17.53 14.80
C GLY A 7 -4.76 16.30 15.71
N LEU A 8 -5.17 16.44 16.97
CA LEU A 8 -5.22 15.34 17.93
C LEU A 8 -6.27 14.29 17.55
N THR A 9 -7.42 14.71 17.03
CA THR A 9 -8.45 13.76 16.54
C THR A 9 -7.95 13.02 15.29
N LEU A 10 -7.26 13.67 14.37
CA LEU A 10 -6.65 13.00 13.21
C LEU A 10 -5.61 11.97 13.63
N VAL A 11 -4.73 12.29 14.57
CA VAL A 11 -3.72 11.35 15.10
C VAL A 11 -4.40 10.21 15.86
N GLY A 12 -5.37 10.51 16.72
CA GLY A 12 -6.12 9.50 17.47
C GLY A 12 -6.90 8.55 16.56
N THR A 13 -7.46 9.03 15.46
CA THR A 13 -8.22 8.21 14.52
C THR A 13 -7.34 7.29 13.69
N VAL A 14 -6.14 7.71 13.31
CA VAL A 14 -5.16 6.85 12.61
C VAL A 14 -4.62 5.77 13.54
N THR A 15 -4.41 6.08 14.82
CA THR A 15 -3.80 5.14 15.78
C THR A 15 -4.79 4.19 16.44
N THR A 16 -6.06 4.58 16.59
CA THR A 16 -7.08 3.77 17.30
C THR A 16 -8.10 3.09 16.37
N GLY A 17 -7.90 3.13 15.05
CA GLY A 17 -8.89 2.60 14.12
C GLY A 17 -10.18 3.41 14.05
N GLY A 18 -10.17 4.63 14.56
CA GLY A 18 -11.33 5.51 14.75
C GLY A 18 -11.94 6.11 13.48
N LEU A 19 -11.85 5.40 12.34
CA LEU A 19 -12.65 5.73 11.15
C LEU A 19 -14.17 5.72 11.46
N THR A 20 -14.57 5.02 12.52
CA THR A 20 -15.97 4.93 12.99
C THR A 20 -16.49 6.24 13.59
N THR A 21 -15.61 7.11 14.11
CA THR A 21 -15.98 8.40 14.72
C THR A 21 -15.85 9.58 13.75
N MET A 22 -15.32 9.37 12.57
CA MET A 22 -15.16 10.40 11.55
C MET A 22 -16.44 10.64 10.77
N ASN A 23 -16.74 11.90 10.50
CA ASN A 23 -17.77 12.29 9.53
C ASN A 23 -17.35 11.83 8.11
N ASP A 24 -18.31 11.55 7.23
CA ASP A 24 -18.04 11.02 5.89
C ASP A 24 -17.15 11.93 5.06
N ALA A 25 -17.28 13.26 5.19
CA ALA A 25 -16.38 14.22 4.56
C ALA A 25 -14.93 14.07 5.06
N GLN A 26 -14.72 13.80 6.35
CA GLN A 26 -13.39 13.58 6.91
C GLN A 26 -12.77 12.26 6.43
N LYS A 27 -13.58 11.22 6.27
CA LYS A 27 -13.13 9.93 5.70
C LYS A 27 -12.63 10.11 4.27
N ILE A 28 -13.41 10.77 3.42
CA ILE A 28 -13.04 11.05 2.01
C ILE A 28 -11.75 11.87 1.96
N PHE A 29 -11.65 12.94 2.76
CA PHE A 29 -10.46 13.77 2.83
C PHE A 29 -9.22 12.99 3.28
N SER A 30 -9.37 12.11 4.27
CA SER A 30 -8.26 11.27 4.77
C SER A 30 -7.77 10.28 3.71
N ILE A 31 -8.68 9.68 2.94
CA ILE A 31 -8.33 8.78 1.83
C ILE A 31 -7.57 9.54 0.74
N LEU A 32 -8.06 10.72 0.36
CA LEU A 32 -7.37 11.56 -0.63
C LEU A 32 -5.98 11.98 -0.16
N LEU A 33 -5.86 12.42 1.08
CA LEU A 33 -4.59 12.82 1.68
C LEU A 33 -3.60 11.65 1.74
N PHE A 34 -4.07 10.46 2.10
CA PHE A 34 -3.27 9.23 2.08
C PHE A 34 -2.76 8.92 0.67
N MET A 35 -3.64 9.00 -0.34
CA MET A 35 -3.27 8.76 -1.74
C MET A 35 -2.23 9.77 -2.24
N ILE A 36 -2.41 11.04 -1.93
CA ILE A 36 -1.45 12.10 -2.28
C ILE A 36 -0.09 11.80 -1.63
N THR A 37 -0.09 11.50 -0.33
CA THR A 37 1.14 11.20 0.42
C THR A 37 1.84 9.98 -0.14
N TRP A 38 1.09 8.94 -0.51
CA TRP A 38 1.61 7.74 -1.16
C TRP A 38 2.29 8.07 -2.50
N LEU A 39 1.62 8.80 -3.38
CA LEU A 39 2.16 9.19 -4.69
C LEU A 39 3.42 10.04 -4.57
N VAL A 40 3.40 11.03 -3.68
CA VAL A 40 4.56 11.90 -3.42
C VAL A 40 5.73 11.08 -2.88
N SER A 41 5.49 10.16 -1.95
CA SER A 41 6.54 9.31 -1.38
C SER A 41 7.19 8.40 -2.43
N ILE A 42 6.40 7.79 -3.32
CA ILE A 42 6.93 6.96 -4.40
C ILE A 42 7.68 7.83 -5.43
N TYR A 43 7.15 9.01 -5.77
CA TYR A 43 7.82 9.94 -6.68
C TYR A 43 9.19 10.36 -6.12
N LEU A 44 9.25 10.77 -4.85
CA LEU A 44 10.49 11.16 -4.18
C LEU A 44 11.46 10.00 -4.10
N ALA A 45 11.01 8.80 -3.68
CA ALA A 45 11.84 7.61 -3.63
C ALA A 45 12.49 7.31 -4.98
N ARG A 46 11.73 7.41 -6.08
CA ARG A 46 12.23 7.19 -7.43
C ARG A 46 13.32 8.18 -7.83
N HIS A 47 13.12 9.48 -7.56
CA HIS A 47 14.08 10.52 -7.94
C HIS A 47 15.34 10.49 -7.08
N LEU A 48 15.19 10.29 -5.77
CA LEU A 48 16.31 10.19 -4.84
C LEU A 48 17.21 8.99 -5.16
N LEU A 49 16.62 7.84 -5.47
CA LEU A 49 17.36 6.64 -5.87
C LEU A 49 18.02 6.76 -7.26
N ALA A 50 17.51 7.67 -8.10
CA ALA A 50 18.14 8.03 -9.37
C ALA A 50 19.25 9.10 -9.23
N GLY A 51 19.54 9.57 -8.01
CA GLY A 51 20.55 10.60 -7.75
C GLY A 51 20.08 12.03 -8.04
N HIS A 52 18.78 12.23 -8.27
CA HIS A 52 18.21 13.55 -8.48
C HIS A 52 17.66 14.10 -7.16
N HIS A 53 17.80 15.41 -6.94
CA HIS A 53 17.28 16.12 -5.78
C HIS A 53 16.10 17.01 -6.19
N PRO A 54 14.89 16.46 -6.34
CA PRO A 54 13.71 17.24 -6.73
C PRO A 54 13.33 18.21 -5.61
N ARG A 55 12.91 19.41 -5.97
CA ARG A 55 12.31 20.33 -5.00
C ARG A 55 10.97 19.78 -4.53
N MET A 56 10.63 19.96 -3.26
CA MET A 56 9.37 19.48 -2.68
C MET A 56 8.13 19.93 -3.47
N ARG A 57 8.12 21.15 -3.95
CA ARG A 57 7.03 21.72 -4.76
C ARG A 57 6.86 20.99 -6.09
N ASP A 58 7.97 20.73 -6.79
CA ASP A 58 7.96 20.03 -8.08
C ASP A 58 7.55 18.56 -7.89
N GLY A 59 7.98 17.97 -6.77
CA GLY A 59 7.59 16.63 -6.35
C GLY A 59 6.08 16.52 -6.15
N LEU A 60 5.47 17.46 -5.44
CA LEU A 60 4.04 17.47 -5.21
C LEU A 60 3.25 17.61 -6.51
N TYR A 61 3.62 18.58 -7.36
CA TYR A 61 2.92 18.86 -8.61
C TYR A 61 2.99 17.67 -9.59
N ASN A 62 4.18 17.12 -9.79
CA ASN A 62 4.38 16.00 -10.72
C ASN A 62 3.81 14.68 -10.19
N ALA A 63 3.84 14.46 -8.86
CA ALA A 63 3.27 13.27 -8.25
C ALA A 63 1.74 13.22 -8.33
N LEU A 64 1.07 14.36 -8.42
CA LEU A 64 -0.39 14.44 -8.54
C LEU A 64 -0.90 14.08 -9.95
N SER A 65 -0.04 14.12 -10.97
CA SER A 65 -0.42 13.78 -12.35
C SER A 65 -1.15 12.44 -12.48
N PRO A 66 -0.68 11.31 -11.88
CA PRO A 66 -1.38 10.02 -11.94
C PRO A 66 -2.46 9.82 -10.86
N LEU A 67 -2.90 10.87 -10.14
CA LEU A 67 -3.84 10.73 -9.01
C LEU A 67 -5.14 10.05 -9.42
N ILE A 68 -5.75 10.47 -10.53
CA ILE A 68 -7.01 9.90 -11.02
C ILE A 68 -6.80 8.43 -11.40
N SER A 69 -5.71 8.12 -12.11
CA SER A 69 -5.38 6.75 -12.49
C SER A 69 -5.14 5.86 -11.27
N THR A 70 -4.48 6.37 -10.23
CA THR A 70 -4.24 5.67 -8.97
C THR A 70 -5.55 5.43 -8.23
N LEU A 71 -6.46 6.39 -8.23
CA LEU A 71 -7.78 6.25 -7.61
C LEU A 71 -8.62 5.16 -8.28
N PHE A 72 -8.57 5.04 -9.62
CA PHE A 72 -9.21 3.94 -10.33
C PHE A 72 -8.61 2.57 -9.97
N VAL A 73 -7.28 2.47 -9.89
CA VAL A 73 -6.63 1.22 -9.47
C VAL A 73 -6.99 0.88 -8.02
N ALA A 74 -7.02 1.88 -7.13
CA ALA A 74 -7.46 1.67 -5.74
C ALA A 74 -8.91 1.19 -5.67
N LEU A 75 -9.81 1.72 -6.49
CA LEU A 75 -11.20 1.26 -6.57
C LEU A 75 -11.26 -0.22 -6.99
N ILE A 76 -10.42 -0.64 -7.94
CA ILE A 76 -10.35 -2.05 -8.34
C ILE A 76 -9.85 -2.92 -7.18
N VAL A 77 -8.84 -2.47 -6.43
CA VAL A 77 -8.38 -3.15 -5.21
C VAL A 77 -9.51 -3.30 -4.19
N PHE A 78 -10.33 -2.26 -3.99
CA PHE A 78 -11.51 -2.34 -3.11
C PHE A 78 -12.52 -3.39 -3.58
N ILE A 79 -12.79 -3.47 -4.89
CA ILE A 79 -13.68 -4.49 -5.46
C ILE A 79 -13.11 -5.89 -5.22
N GLU A 80 -11.80 -6.09 -5.38
CA GLU A 80 -11.13 -7.36 -5.15
C GLU A 80 -11.10 -7.77 -3.66
N LEU A 81 -11.28 -6.83 -2.74
CA LEU A 81 -11.42 -7.08 -1.30
C LEU A 81 -12.85 -7.45 -0.88
N ILE A 82 -13.87 -7.32 -1.76
CA ILE A 82 -15.27 -7.66 -1.45
C ILE A 82 -15.40 -9.09 -0.89
N PRO A 83 -14.75 -10.13 -1.45
CA PRO A 83 -14.90 -11.49 -0.93
C PRO A 83 -14.47 -11.63 0.54
N ILE A 84 -13.39 -10.96 0.96
CA ILE A 84 -12.94 -10.99 2.35
C ILE A 84 -13.86 -10.18 3.27
N MET A 85 -14.39 -9.03 2.79
CA MET A 85 -15.39 -8.26 3.52
C MET A 85 -16.68 -9.07 3.74
N PHE A 86 -17.08 -9.84 2.74
CA PHE A 86 -18.24 -10.72 2.85
C PHE A 86 -18.01 -11.81 3.91
N VAL A 87 -16.80 -12.37 4.03
CA VAL A 87 -16.44 -13.30 5.11
C VAL A 87 -16.58 -12.63 6.47
N VAL A 88 -16.11 -11.40 6.64
CA VAL A 88 -16.21 -10.68 7.92
C VAL A 88 -17.67 -10.44 8.33
N ILE A 89 -18.52 -10.01 7.39
CA ILE A 89 -19.93 -9.76 7.64
C ILE A 89 -20.66 -11.07 7.98
N THR A 90 -20.45 -12.13 7.22
CA THR A 90 -21.07 -13.44 7.47
C THR A 90 -20.57 -14.09 8.75
N TYR A 91 -19.32 -13.83 9.18
CA TYR A 91 -18.81 -14.26 10.48
C TYR A 91 -19.61 -13.67 11.62
N GLN A 92 -19.84 -12.37 11.60
CA GLN A 92 -20.63 -11.70 12.64
C GLN A 92 -22.07 -12.24 12.68
N ALA A 93 -22.70 -12.44 11.54
CA ALA A 93 -24.00 -13.07 11.45
C ALA A 93 -24.01 -14.51 11.97
N ALA A 94 -23.01 -15.31 11.65
CA ALA A 94 -22.90 -16.70 12.09
C ALA A 94 -22.65 -16.83 13.61
N VAL A 95 -21.94 -15.86 14.20
CA VAL A 95 -21.77 -15.79 15.66
C VAL A 95 -23.08 -15.39 16.35
N SER A 96 -23.78 -14.36 15.84
CA SER A 96 -25.02 -13.85 16.45
C SER A 96 -26.16 -14.85 16.36
N THR A 97 -26.22 -15.69 15.34
CA THR A 97 -27.21 -16.75 15.14
C THR A 97 -26.85 -18.08 15.78
N GLU A 98 -25.72 -18.12 16.52
CA GLU A 98 -25.20 -19.34 17.13
C GLU A 98 -24.89 -20.48 16.14
N PHE A 99 -24.86 -20.18 14.84
CA PHE A 99 -24.62 -21.14 13.76
C PHE A 99 -23.30 -21.90 13.94
N LEU A 100 -22.27 -21.22 14.48
CA LEU A 100 -20.94 -21.80 14.72
C LEU A 100 -20.86 -22.72 15.96
N LYS A 101 -21.92 -22.87 16.75
CA LYS A 101 -21.93 -23.77 17.91
C LYS A 101 -21.86 -25.24 17.50
N THR A 102 -22.39 -25.60 16.34
CA THR A 102 -22.36 -26.94 15.82
C THR A 102 -21.04 -27.18 15.07
N PRO A 103 -20.23 -28.18 15.43
CA PRO A 103 -18.91 -28.41 14.80
C PRO A 103 -18.97 -28.58 13.28
N PHE A 104 -20.02 -29.20 12.76
CA PHE A 104 -20.23 -29.41 11.33
C PHE A 104 -20.40 -28.04 10.60
N TYR A 105 -21.26 -27.16 11.09
CA TYR A 105 -21.47 -25.86 10.47
C TYR A 105 -20.25 -24.94 10.60
N ALA A 106 -19.54 -25.04 11.72
CA ALA A 106 -18.28 -24.32 11.91
C ALA A 106 -17.23 -24.76 10.87
N LEU A 107 -17.12 -26.06 10.58
CA LEU A 107 -16.20 -26.58 9.58
C LEU A 107 -16.57 -26.09 8.17
N VAL A 108 -17.87 -26.18 7.80
CA VAL A 108 -18.34 -25.69 6.49
C VAL A 108 -18.05 -24.20 6.32
N TYR A 109 -18.34 -23.42 7.37
CA TYR A 109 -18.03 -21.99 7.36
C TYR A 109 -16.52 -21.72 7.20
N PHE A 110 -15.68 -22.45 7.91
CA PHE A 110 -14.22 -22.31 7.83
C PHE A 110 -13.69 -22.58 6.43
N ILE A 111 -14.20 -23.62 5.76
CA ILE A 111 -13.83 -23.94 4.36
C ILE A 111 -14.25 -22.79 3.44
N PHE A 112 -15.49 -22.33 3.58
CA PHE A 112 -16.00 -21.21 2.78
C PHE A 112 -15.16 -19.94 2.99
N ALA A 113 -14.91 -19.56 4.25
CA ALA A 113 -14.13 -18.39 4.61
C ALA A 113 -12.69 -18.47 4.08
N SER A 114 -12.07 -19.63 4.17
CA SER A 114 -10.72 -19.86 3.64
C SER A 114 -10.68 -19.69 2.12
N LEU A 115 -11.65 -20.24 1.40
CA LEU A 115 -11.72 -20.16 -0.06
C LEU A 115 -11.92 -18.71 -0.53
N MET A 116 -12.81 -17.95 0.12
CA MET A 116 -13.06 -16.54 -0.20
C MET A 116 -11.85 -15.67 0.14
N THR A 117 -11.17 -15.96 1.25
CA THR A 117 -9.94 -15.24 1.63
C THR A 117 -8.82 -15.49 0.63
N ILE A 118 -8.59 -16.75 0.23
CA ILE A 118 -7.58 -17.11 -0.77
C ILE A 118 -7.89 -16.43 -2.11
N LEU A 119 -9.15 -16.42 -2.54
CA LEU A 119 -9.59 -15.75 -3.76
C LEU A 119 -9.28 -14.26 -3.71
N SER A 120 -9.67 -13.57 -2.63
CA SER A 120 -9.42 -12.15 -2.45
C SER A 120 -7.93 -11.82 -2.46
N VAL A 121 -7.12 -12.56 -1.69
CA VAL A 121 -5.65 -12.38 -1.64
C VAL A 121 -5.01 -12.63 -3.00
N TYR A 122 -5.49 -13.64 -3.75
CA TYR A 122 -5.00 -13.94 -5.09
C TYR A 122 -5.26 -12.77 -6.07
N LEU A 123 -6.46 -12.23 -6.07
CA LEU A 123 -6.85 -11.09 -6.92
C LEU A 123 -6.07 -9.83 -6.54
N THR A 124 -6.12 -9.45 -5.27
CA THR A 124 -5.51 -8.22 -4.74
C THR A 124 -3.98 -8.19 -4.93
N SER A 125 -3.32 -9.36 -4.94
CA SER A 125 -1.86 -9.42 -5.14
C SER A 125 -1.37 -8.73 -6.41
N SER A 126 -2.12 -8.81 -7.51
CA SER A 126 -1.76 -8.16 -8.78
C SER A 126 -2.07 -6.67 -8.78
N SER A 127 -3.18 -6.28 -8.20
CA SER A 127 -3.66 -4.89 -8.19
C SER A 127 -2.87 -4.03 -7.21
N LEU A 128 -2.37 -4.60 -6.11
CA LEU A 128 -1.41 -3.91 -5.24
C LEU A 128 -0.13 -3.49 -5.98
N MET A 129 0.41 -4.35 -6.85
CA MET A 129 1.52 -3.95 -7.72
C MET A 129 1.09 -2.93 -8.78
N GLY A 130 -0.16 -2.99 -9.23
CA GLY A 130 -0.76 -2.01 -10.13
C GLY A 130 -0.74 -0.60 -9.54
N LEU A 131 -0.96 -0.44 -8.22
CA LEU A 131 -0.86 0.84 -7.51
C LEU A 131 0.53 1.48 -7.61
N ILE A 132 1.58 0.67 -7.72
CA ILE A 132 2.94 1.16 -7.88
C ILE A 132 3.22 1.46 -9.34
N ALA A 133 2.82 0.56 -10.24
CA ALA A 133 3.01 0.72 -11.67
C ALA A 133 2.33 1.97 -12.21
N VAL A 134 1.12 2.28 -11.73
CA VAL A 134 0.35 3.47 -12.15
C VAL A 134 0.96 4.79 -11.69
N SER A 135 1.83 4.77 -10.67
CA SER A 135 2.58 5.97 -10.25
C SER A 135 3.60 6.43 -11.29
N ALA A 136 3.90 5.60 -12.30
CA ALA A 136 4.72 6.00 -13.44
C ALA A 136 3.88 6.87 -14.40
N PRO A 137 4.40 8.03 -14.84
CA PRO A 137 3.65 8.93 -15.72
C PRO A 137 3.36 8.26 -17.06
N GLY A 138 2.13 8.47 -17.57
CA GLY A 138 1.71 7.99 -18.88
C GLY A 138 1.13 6.59 -18.94
N LEU A 139 0.95 5.90 -17.80
CA LEU A 139 0.28 4.60 -17.74
C LEU A 139 -1.22 4.76 -17.42
N TYR A 140 -2.05 4.15 -18.29
CA TYR A 140 -3.48 4.03 -18.02
C TYR A 140 -3.75 2.99 -16.92
N PRO A 141 -4.84 3.13 -16.13
CA PRO A 141 -5.12 2.26 -14.99
C PRO A 141 -5.15 0.76 -15.35
N LEU A 142 -5.85 0.40 -16.41
CA LEU A 142 -5.98 -1.00 -16.85
C LEU A 142 -4.66 -1.57 -17.35
N THR A 143 -3.88 -0.79 -18.12
CA THR A 143 -2.56 -1.22 -18.59
C THR A 143 -1.56 -1.37 -17.43
N ALA A 144 -1.67 -0.55 -16.38
CA ALA A 144 -0.86 -0.67 -15.18
C ALA A 144 -1.15 -1.99 -14.45
N ILE A 145 -2.43 -2.37 -14.31
CA ILE A 145 -2.83 -3.65 -13.68
C ILE A 145 -2.38 -4.84 -14.54
N GLU A 146 -2.55 -4.77 -15.85
CA GLU A 146 -2.11 -5.82 -16.76
C GLU A 146 -0.59 -6.00 -16.72
N THR A 147 0.16 -4.90 -16.73
CA THR A 147 1.62 -4.92 -16.58
C THR A 147 2.02 -5.54 -15.23
N ALA A 148 1.37 -5.15 -14.15
CA ALA A 148 1.59 -5.70 -12.82
C ALA A 148 1.27 -7.19 -12.75
N ARG A 149 0.15 -7.61 -13.33
CA ARG A 149 -0.23 -9.03 -13.45
C ARG A 149 0.83 -9.85 -14.16
N ASN A 150 1.34 -9.34 -15.27
CA ASN A 150 2.39 -9.98 -16.06
C ASN A 150 3.75 -10.03 -15.32
N LEU A 151 4.04 -9.04 -14.48
CA LEU A 151 5.24 -9.01 -13.63
C LEU A 151 5.23 -10.09 -12.55
N ILE A 152 4.05 -10.35 -11.96
CA ILE A 152 3.89 -11.27 -10.84
C ILE A 152 3.53 -12.70 -11.33
N ALA A 153 3.19 -12.87 -12.61
CA ALA A 153 2.82 -14.17 -13.17
C ALA A 153 3.91 -15.23 -12.87
N GLY A 154 3.48 -16.36 -12.29
CA GLY A 154 4.36 -17.45 -11.86
C GLY A 154 5.10 -17.23 -10.53
N ARG A 155 4.97 -16.07 -9.86
CA ARG A 155 5.70 -15.72 -8.62
C ARG A 155 4.82 -15.13 -7.52
N ARG A 156 3.51 -15.26 -7.64
CA ARG A 156 2.54 -14.66 -6.71
C ARG A 156 2.78 -15.08 -5.26
N ILE A 157 3.07 -16.34 -5.00
CA ILE A 157 3.34 -16.83 -3.64
C ILE A 157 4.59 -16.14 -3.06
N ARG A 158 5.65 -16.02 -3.86
CA ARG A 158 6.89 -15.36 -3.43
C ARG A 158 6.69 -13.88 -3.16
N PHE A 159 5.82 -13.24 -3.95
CA PHE A 159 5.39 -11.86 -3.73
C PHE A 159 4.59 -11.71 -2.43
N LEU A 160 3.60 -12.55 -2.19
CA LEU A 160 2.77 -12.54 -0.98
C LEU A 160 3.61 -12.78 0.29
N VAL A 161 4.53 -13.74 0.25
CA VAL A 161 5.45 -14.01 1.37
C VAL A 161 6.30 -12.77 1.70
N ARG A 162 6.79 -12.03 0.69
CA ARG A 162 7.54 -10.79 0.93
C ARG A 162 6.69 -9.67 1.50
N ILE A 163 5.44 -9.52 1.06
CA ILE A 163 4.50 -8.57 1.66
C ILE A 163 4.23 -8.95 3.11
N PHE A 164 3.96 -10.22 3.38
CA PHE A 164 3.74 -10.70 4.75
C PHE A 164 4.96 -10.43 5.64
N TYR A 165 6.15 -10.66 5.13
CA TYR A 165 7.40 -10.36 5.83
C TYR A 165 7.57 -8.86 6.10
N LEU A 166 7.19 -8.00 5.15
CA LEU A 166 7.16 -6.55 5.37
C LEU A 166 6.21 -6.17 6.51
N PHE A 167 4.98 -6.68 6.51
CA PHE A 167 4.02 -6.43 7.58
C PHE A 167 4.52 -6.92 8.94
N PHE A 168 5.14 -8.08 8.97
CA PHE A 168 5.75 -8.63 10.20
C PHE A 168 6.81 -7.69 10.76
N TRP A 169 7.73 -7.20 9.93
CA TRP A 169 8.75 -6.23 10.35
C TRP A 169 8.16 -4.91 10.82
N VAL A 170 7.18 -4.40 10.10
CA VAL A 170 6.46 -3.17 10.50
C VAL A 170 5.81 -3.35 11.87
N ALA A 171 5.09 -4.44 12.08
CA ALA A 171 4.48 -4.75 13.39
C ALA A 171 5.53 -4.86 14.50
N LEU A 172 6.65 -5.51 14.21
CA LEU A 172 7.75 -5.67 15.17
C LEU A 172 8.37 -4.31 15.54
N ILE A 173 8.59 -3.42 14.58
CA ILE A 173 9.09 -2.06 14.81
C ILE A 173 8.09 -1.27 15.68
N TYR A 174 6.78 -1.38 15.41
CA TYR A 174 5.77 -0.75 16.24
C TYR A 174 5.85 -1.24 17.69
N VAL A 175 5.90 -2.55 17.91
CA VAL A 175 5.98 -3.12 19.25
C VAL A 175 7.24 -2.64 19.97
N ILE A 176 8.40 -2.68 19.31
CA ILE A 176 9.70 -2.30 19.93
C ILE A 176 9.72 -0.82 20.33
N ILE A 177 9.08 0.06 19.59
CA ILE A 177 9.15 1.51 19.87
C ILE A 177 8.00 1.95 20.77
N VAL A 178 6.78 1.48 20.49
CA VAL A 178 5.58 1.97 21.17
C VAL A 178 5.45 1.39 22.57
N LEU A 179 5.84 0.13 22.77
CA LEU A 179 5.74 -0.51 24.10
C LEU A 179 6.63 0.19 25.13
N PRO A 180 7.93 0.47 24.88
CA PRO A 180 8.73 1.29 25.80
C PRO A 180 8.18 2.72 25.97
N ALA A 181 7.63 3.34 24.93
CA ALA A 181 7.05 4.66 25.02
C ALA A 181 5.83 4.70 25.96
N ILE A 182 4.97 3.68 25.92
CA ILE A 182 3.85 3.52 26.86
C ILE A 182 4.36 3.33 28.30
N LEU A 183 5.36 2.44 28.49
CA LEU A 183 5.94 2.20 29.81
C LEU A 183 6.58 3.46 30.38
N LEU A 184 7.29 4.23 29.54
CA LEU A 184 7.88 5.52 29.93
C LEU A 184 6.79 6.53 30.32
N ASP A 185 5.72 6.63 29.56
CA ASP A 185 4.60 7.56 29.86
C ASP A 185 3.96 7.22 31.21
N ILE A 186 3.74 5.93 31.50
CA ILE A 186 3.18 5.46 32.78
C ILE A 186 4.15 5.76 33.93
N LEU A 187 5.45 5.47 33.78
CA LEU A 187 6.46 5.72 34.81
C LEU A 187 6.60 7.21 35.12
N VAL A 188 6.71 8.04 34.08
CA VAL A 188 6.89 9.48 34.22
C VAL A 188 5.66 10.13 34.87
N LYS A 189 4.45 9.77 34.45
CA LYS A 189 3.20 10.26 35.02
C LYS A 189 2.96 9.74 36.45
N GLY A 190 3.44 8.53 36.75
CA GLY A 190 3.41 7.99 38.09
C GLY A 190 4.39 8.70 39.04
N ALA A 191 5.57 9.06 38.57
CA ALA A 191 6.59 9.78 39.36
C ALA A 191 6.23 11.29 39.53
N PHE A 192 5.58 11.89 38.54
CA PHE A 192 5.24 13.32 38.52
C PHE A 192 3.76 13.53 38.21
N PRO A 193 2.86 13.44 39.22
CA PRO A 193 1.41 13.53 39.01
C PRO A 193 0.93 14.82 38.33
N TRP A 194 1.64 15.94 38.48
CA TRP A 194 1.33 17.22 37.86
C TRP A 194 1.41 17.18 36.32
N LEU A 195 2.14 16.22 35.73
CA LEU A 195 2.20 16.01 34.28
C LEU A 195 0.88 15.48 33.71
N ASN A 196 0.06 14.81 34.53
CA ASN A 196 -1.28 14.39 34.10
C ASN A 196 -2.19 15.60 33.85
N ASP A 197 -2.05 16.66 34.69
CA ASP A 197 -2.86 17.89 34.58
C ASP A 197 -2.50 18.71 33.34
N LEU A 198 -1.25 18.59 32.87
CA LEU A 198 -0.81 19.22 31.61
C LEU A 198 -1.41 18.58 30.35
N GLY A 199 -1.96 17.37 30.45
CA GLY A 199 -2.61 16.68 29.33
C GLY A 199 -1.70 16.48 28.11
N ILE A 200 -0.38 16.32 28.30
CA ILE A 200 0.57 16.14 27.19
C ILE A 200 0.39 14.77 26.58
N PRO A 201 0.02 14.67 25.30
CA PRO A 201 -0.22 13.39 24.60
C PRO A 201 1.11 12.79 24.13
N PHE A 202 1.98 12.33 25.06
CA PHE A 202 3.31 11.82 24.73
C PHE A 202 3.24 10.59 23.79
N VAL A 203 2.43 9.58 24.15
CA VAL A 203 2.29 8.35 23.36
C VAL A 203 1.74 8.64 21.95
N PRO A 204 0.66 9.43 21.75
CA PRO A 204 0.20 9.82 20.43
C PRO A 204 1.24 10.55 19.58
N PHE A 205 2.08 11.39 20.21
CA PHE A 205 3.15 12.09 19.51
C PHE A 205 4.24 11.14 19.00
N VAL A 206 4.68 10.20 19.84
CA VAL A 206 5.62 9.15 19.45
C VAL A 206 5.04 8.28 18.32
N LEU A 207 3.79 7.87 18.45
CA LEU A 207 3.07 7.11 17.41
C LEU A 207 3.04 7.85 16.07
N LEU A 208 2.78 9.16 16.08
CA LEU A 208 2.77 9.96 14.86
C LEU A 208 4.14 9.94 14.18
N ILE A 209 5.21 10.19 14.92
CA ILE A 209 6.58 10.18 14.39
C ILE A 209 6.91 8.80 13.79
N VAL A 210 6.66 7.75 14.56
CA VAL A 210 6.92 6.37 14.12
C VAL A 210 6.12 6.02 12.86
N THR A 211 4.86 6.41 12.79
CA THR A 211 4.00 6.18 11.62
C THR A 211 4.55 6.85 10.36
N VAL A 212 5.04 8.09 10.48
CA VAL A 212 5.65 8.80 9.33
C VAL A 212 6.90 8.07 8.84
N PHE A 213 7.80 7.67 9.75
CA PHE A 213 9.00 6.91 9.36
C PHE A 213 8.67 5.56 8.72
N ILE A 214 7.72 4.82 9.30
CA ILE A 214 7.26 3.54 8.76
C ILE A 214 6.62 3.73 7.38
N PHE A 215 5.83 4.78 7.18
CA PHE A 215 5.22 5.07 5.88
C PHE A 215 6.28 5.32 4.80
N ILE A 216 7.32 6.10 5.10
CA ILE A 216 8.45 6.33 4.20
C ILE A 216 9.19 5.01 3.92
N PHE A 217 9.45 4.23 4.95
CA PHE A 217 10.11 2.92 4.83
C PHE A 217 9.32 1.97 3.92
N ILE A 218 8.01 1.84 4.13
CA ILE A 218 7.12 1.02 3.28
C ILE A 218 7.18 1.50 1.83
N SER A 219 7.09 2.82 1.60
CA SER A 219 7.10 3.40 0.25
C SER A 219 8.41 3.09 -0.50
N ILE A 220 9.55 3.24 0.17
CA ILE A 220 10.86 2.92 -0.41
C ILE A 220 11.01 1.42 -0.65
N TYR A 221 10.64 0.58 0.32
CA TYR A 221 10.73 -0.88 0.22
C TYR A 221 9.89 -1.41 -0.96
N VAL A 222 8.64 -0.94 -1.07
CA VAL A 222 7.71 -1.34 -2.12
C VAL A 222 8.21 -0.89 -3.50
N TYR A 223 8.77 0.32 -3.61
CA TYR A 223 9.38 0.81 -4.84
C TYR A 223 10.62 0.01 -5.24
N LEU A 224 11.55 -0.27 -4.31
CA LEU A 224 12.74 -1.10 -4.57
C LEU A 224 12.36 -2.51 -5.01
N PHE A 225 11.33 -3.07 -4.38
CA PHE A 225 10.83 -4.38 -4.75
C PHE A 225 10.24 -4.40 -6.17
N TYR A 226 9.48 -3.36 -6.55
CA TYR A 226 8.97 -3.19 -7.90
C TYR A 226 10.12 -3.10 -8.92
N ARG A 227 11.15 -2.30 -8.63
CA ARG A 227 12.34 -2.17 -9.47
C ARG A 227 13.06 -3.52 -9.63
N GLN A 228 13.26 -4.26 -8.56
CA GLN A 228 13.87 -5.59 -8.61
C GLN A 228 13.08 -6.57 -9.49
N LEU A 229 11.75 -6.48 -9.49
CA LEU A 229 10.91 -7.31 -10.37
C LEU A 229 11.05 -6.91 -11.84
N LEU A 230 11.22 -5.63 -12.15
CA LEU A 230 11.45 -5.14 -13.50
C LEU A 230 12.81 -5.61 -14.03
N ASP A 231 13.89 -5.40 -13.27
CA ASP A 231 15.25 -5.79 -13.63
C ASP A 231 15.32 -7.29 -13.90
N TYR A 232 14.70 -8.11 -13.05
CA TYR A 232 14.69 -9.57 -13.23
C TYR A 232 13.90 -10.03 -14.48
N LYS A 233 12.88 -9.28 -14.91
CA LYS A 233 12.12 -9.61 -16.14
C LYS A 233 12.93 -9.30 -17.39
N ASP A 234 13.72 -8.25 -17.39
CA ASP A 234 14.59 -7.89 -18.49
C ASP A 234 15.68 -8.94 -18.71
N ASP A 235 16.20 -9.55 -17.64
CA ASP A 235 17.18 -10.65 -17.72
C ASP A 235 16.59 -11.94 -18.27
N PHE A 236 15.29 -12.23 -18.00
CA PHE A 236 14.65 -13.50 -18.37
C PHE A 236 13.87 -13.46 -19.68
N TYR A 237 13.46 -12.28 -20.13
CA TYR A 237 12.77 -12.05 -21.40
C TYR A 237 13.41 -10.89 -22.15
N PRO A 238 14.40 -11.12 -23.01
CA PRO A 238 14.92 -10.09 -23.90
C PRO A 238 13.94 -9.78 -25.04
N LEU A 239 12.65 -9.49 -24.69
CA LEU A 239 11.60 -9.18 -25.67
C LEU A 239 11.87 -7.87 -26.43
N VAL A 240 12.69 -6.99 -25.87
CA VAL A 240 13.10 -5.75 -26.53
C VAL A 240 14.13 -6.02 -27.64
N THR A 241 14.93 -7.09 -27.50
CA THR A 241 15.92 -7.48 -28.52
C THR A 241 15.26 -8.03 -29.79
N PHE A 242 14.10 -8.68 -29.68
CA PHE A 242 13.38 -9.16 -30.87
C PHE A 242 12.77 -8.02 -31.70
N LYS A 243 12.23 -6.98 -31.06
CA LYS A 243 11.74 -5.81 -31.76
C LYS A 243 12.87 -4.99 -32.43
N LYS A 244 14.02 -4.86 -31.76
CA LYS A 244 15.21 -4.21 -32.34
C LYS A 244 15.82 -5.02 -33.50
N LYS A 245 15.86 -6.34 -33.40
CA LYS A 245 16.33 -7.22 -34.49
C LYS A 245 15.41 -7.17 -35.69
N LYS A 246 14.09 -7.18 -35.48
CA LYS A 246 13.11 -7.06 -36.59
C LYS A 246 13.18 -5.68 -37.28
N SER A 247 13.34 -4.61 -36.51
CA SER A 247 13.50 -3.25 -37.03
C SER A 247 14.83 -3.06 -37.81
N LYS A 248 15.94 -3.68 -37.35
CA LYS A 248 17.20 -3.66 -38.09
C LYS A 248 17.10 -4.44 -39.40
N LYS A 249 16.52 -5.65 -39.39
CA LYS A 249 16.31 -6.44 -40.61
C LYS A 249 15.45 -5.73 -41.64
N ILE A 250 14.38 -5.04 -41.20
CA ILE A 250 13.52 -4.27 -42.10
C ILE A 250 14.27 -3.06 -42.70
N LYS A 251 15.16 -2.44 -41.93
CA LYS A 251 15.99 -1.32 -42.44
C LYS A 251 17.10 -1.80 -43.39
N GLU A 252 17.67 -2.96 -43.20
CA GLU A 252 18.64 -3.56 -44.11
C GLU A 252 18.00 -4.01 -45.42
N VAL A 253 16.81 -4.64 -45.37
CA VAL A 253 16.08 -5.02 -46.58
C VAL A 253 15.61 -3.80 -47.39
N LYS A 254 15.27 -2.67 -46.74
CA LYS A 254 14.96 -1.44 -47.43
C LYS A 254 16.17 -0.72 -48.05
N LYS A 255 17.39 -0.98 -47.56
CA LYS A 255 18.65 -0.44 -48.13
C LYS A 255 19.16 -1.24 -49.33
N THR A 256 18.87 -2.53 -49.41
CA THR A 256 19.24 -3.40 -50.53
C THR A 256 18.27 -3.34 -51.71
N ASN A 257 17.06 -2.90 -51.50
CA ASN A 257 16.03 -2.77 -52.55
C ASN A 257 15.75 -1.28 -52.93
N GLY A 258 16.73 -0.39 -52.83
CA GLY A 258 16.66 0.96 -53.39
C GLY A 258 16.67 0.92 -54.91
N PRO A 259 15.92 1.80 -55.60
CA PRO A 259 15.80 1.76 -57.04
C PRO A 259 17.13 2.01 -57.73
N ALA A 260 17.40 1.18 -58.73
CA ALA A 260 18.46 1.41 -59.72
C ALA A 260 18.11 2.56 -60.66
#